data_78f8233094650ee42feb30d93f6878f8
#
_entry.id   78f8233094650ee42feb30d93f6878f8
#
_cell.length_a   1.000
_cell.length_b   1.000
_cell.length_c   1.000
_cell.angle_alpha   90.00
_cell.angle_beta   90.00
_cell.angle_gamma   90.00
#
_symmetry.space_group_name_H-M   'P 1'
#
loop_
_entity.id
_entity.type
_entity.pdbx_description
1 polymer ?
#
loop_
_entity_poly.entity_id
_entity_poly.type
_entity_poly.pdbx_seq_one_letter_code
_entity_poly.pdbx_strand_id
1 'polypeptide(L)'
;MTFSNIRRLAICLAMVTGLGQKCLAADILIGDAKSQPESLTVAPGGVLIVGSASTPFVYKVPAGSTVAEKFIDASAEGPGTFFFGMLADASSNTLWTCQLTPVPGTTPVQRHTALRGFDLTTGTPKLRWNLPGDNNTCNDFAIGPDKALYITDTNNSKIYRLPNGASSAELFLEHRALYGIDGITFLNGTLYVNNVFSNNLYSIPIDANGKAGQPVDIWMDQPIKGPDGMRAANGKLLVAENGSGKISVITVHGDKASVTVIKEGLKTPTAVEPAADTIWIAERGAGKAVSIPMPK
;
A
#
# COMPACT_ATOMS: atom_id res chain seq x y z
N MET A 1 56.79 20.60 53.67
CA MET A 1 56.34 21.45 52.55
C MET A 1 55.82 20.53 51.44
N THR A 2 54.51 20.30 51.40
CA THR A 2 53.88 19.43 50.39
C THR A 2 52.68 20.17 49.84
N PHE A 3 52.77 20.56 48.57
CA PHE A 3 51.74 21.24 47.86
C PHE A 3 50.72 20.20 47.26
N SER A 4 49.48 20.31 47.71
CA SER A 4 48.35 19.55 47.23
C SER A 4 47.79 20.21 45.96
N ASN A 5 47.82 19.48 44.83
CA ASN A 5 47.20 19.88 43.55
C ASN A 5 45.73 19.43 43.53
N ILE A 6 44.80 20.37 43.68
CA ILE A 6 43.35 20.15 43.46
C ILE A 6 43.12 20.31 41.96
N ARG A 7 42.88 19.18 41.24
CA ARG A 7 42.36 19.21 39.87
C ARG A 7 40.86 19.49 39.90
N ARG A 8 40.44 20.63 39.35
CA ARG A 8 39.04 20.97 39.09
C ARG A 8 38.58 20.19 37.88
N LEU A 9 37.63 19.28 38.07
CA LEU A 9 36.91 18.57 37.02
C LEU A 9 35.88 19.51 36.42
N ALA A 10 36.10 19.97 35.18
CA ALA A 10 35.10 20.72 34.44
C ALA A 10 34.10 19.73 33.81
N ILE A 11 32.89 19.70 34.33
CA ILE A 11 31.77 18.95 33.72
C ILE A 11 31.23 19.79 32.55
N CYS A 12 31.55 19.39 31.32
CA CYS A 12 30.92 19.92 30.11
C CYS A 12 29.52 19.34 30.03
N LEU A 13 28.51 20.16 30.34
CA LEU A 13 27.11 19.87 30.08
C LEU A 13 26.87 20.02 28.58
N ALA A 14 26.86 18.94 27.84
CA ALA A 14 26.48 18.94 26.42
C ALA A 14 24.98 19.18 26.34
N MET A 15 24.58 20.40 25.96
CA MET A 15 23.21 20.68 25.51
C MET A 15 23.01 19.96 24.19
N VAL A 16 22.23 18.88 24.23
CA VAL A 16 21.67 18.27 23.01
C VAL A 16 20.57 19.20 22.51
N THR A 17 20.92 20.12 21.62
CA THR A 17 19.92 20.85 20.82
C THR A 17 19.31 19.85 19.85
N GLY A 18 18.08 19.44 20.12
CA GLY A 18 17.28 18.66 19.20
C GLY A 18 17.01 19.45 17.92
N LEU A 19 17.95 19.38 16.99
CA LEU A 19 17.69 19.76 15.60
C LEU A 19 16.72 18.74 15.05
N GLY A 20 15.44 19.11 14.95
CA GLY A 20 14.45 18.34 14.21
C GLY A 20 15.01 18.08 12.80
N GLN A 21 15.42 16.84 12.53
CA GLN A 21 15.77 16.43 11.18
C GLN A 21 14.56 16.70 10.29
N LYS A 22 14.66 17.71 9.43
CA LYS A 22 13.71 17.87 8.33
C LYS A 22 13.79 16.60 7.50
N CYS A 23 12.70 15.85 7.45
CA CYS A 23 12.60 14.70 6.56
C CYS A 23 12.78 15.24 5.14
N LEU A 24 13.95 15.01 4.55
CA LEU A 24 14.23 15.36 3.17
C LEU A 24 13.44 14.37 2.31
N ALA A 25 12.78 14.89 1.26
CA ALA A 25 12.12 14.04 0.28
C ALA A 25 13.14 13.03 -0.28
N ALA A 26 12.81 11.75 -0.21
CA ALA A 26 13.63 10.70 -0.80
C ALA A 26 13.15 10.41 -2.23
N ASP A 27 14.08 10.01 -3.07
CA ASP A 27 13.87 9.59 -4.47
C ASP A 27 14.73 8.34 -4.69
N ILE A 28 14.09 7.16 -4.65
CA ILE A 28 14.77 5.86 -4.65
C ILE A 28 14.39 5.10 -5.91
N LEU A 29 15.37 4.78 -6.75
CA LEU A 29 15.18 3.90 -7.90
C LEU A 29 14.91 2.47 -7.41
N ILE A 30 13.81 1.86 -7.86
CA ILE A 30 13.41 0.50 -7.49
C ILE A 30 13.87 -0.48 -8.56
N GLY A 31 14.92 -1.24 -8.26
CA GLY A 31 15.53 -2.16 -9.22
C GLY A 31 16.20 -1.41 -10.37
N ASP A 32 15.45 -1.18 -11.43
CA ASP A 32 15.85 -0.33 -12.57
C ASP A 32 14.67 0.52 -13.06
N ALA A 33 14.90 1.40 -14.04
CA ALA A 33 13.86 2.27 -14.57
C ALA A 33 12.68 1.53 -15.26
N LYS A 34 12.78 0.21 -15.47
CA LYS A 34 11.75 -0.64 -16.08
C LYS A 34 10.99 -1.47 -15.05
N SER A 35 11.36 -1.42 -13.78
CA SER A 35 10.74 -2.25 -12.73
C SER A 35 9.27 -1.96 -12.51
N GLN A 36 8.79 -0.74 -12.86
CA GLN A 36 7.41 -0.32 -12.69
C GLN A 36 6.88 -0.61 -11.27
N PRO A 37 7.41 0.05 -10.21
CA PRO A 37 6.90 -0.10 -8.87
C PRO A 37 5.40 0.20 -8.86
N GLU A 38 4.62 -0.74 -8.35
CA GLU A 38 3.16 -0.64 -8.46
C GLU A 38 2.54 -0.41 -7.08
N SER A 39 2.99 -1.14 -6.08
CA SER A 39 2.55 -0.95 -4.71
C SER A 39 3.73 -0.98 -3.76
N LEU A 40 3.56 -0.35 -2.60
CA LEU A 40 4.58 -0.30 -1.56
C LEU A 40 3.95 -0.30 -0.16
N THR A 41 4.76 -0.71 0.81
CA THR A 41 4.40 -0.66 2.24
C THR A 41 5.64 -0.44 3.08
N VAL A 42 5.45 0.05 4.30
CA VAL A 42 6.54 0.25 5.26
C VAL A 42 6.42 -0.77 6.39
N ALA A 43 7.42 -1.64 6.48
CA ALA A 43 7.52 -2.62 7.55
C ALA A 43 8.08 -1.99 8.85
N PRO A 44 7.96 -2.67 10.00
CA PRO A 44 8.56 -2.23 11.26
C PRO A 44 10.04 -1.87 11.10
N GLY A 45 10.46 -0.82 11.79
CA GLY A 45 11.82 -0.30 11.67
C GLY A 45 12.06 0.59 10.45
N GLY A 46 11.02 0.92 9.67
CA GLY A 46 11.11 1.86 8.54
C GLY A 46 11.67 1.23 7.26
N VAL A 47 11.60 -0.09 7.14
CA VAL A 47 12.00 -0.81 5.91
C VAL A 47 10.90 -0.65 4.87
N LEU A 48 11.23 -0.04 3.71
CA LEU A 48 10.30 0.08 2.60
C LEU A 48 10.32 -1.22 1.78
N ILE A 49 9.13 -1.75 1.45
CA ILE A 49 8.96 -2.94 0.60
C ILE A 49 8.12 -2.54 -0.61
N VAL A 50 8.56 -2.90 -1.80
CA VAL A 50 7.99 -2.42 -3.07
C VAL A 50 7.80 -3.58 -4.04
N GLY A 51 6.58 -3.73 -4.56
CA GLY A 51 6.26 -4.68 -5.61
C GLY A 51 6.52 -4.09 -7.01
N SER A 52 6.73 -4.96 -7.98
CA SER A 52 6.95 -4.58 -9.37
C SER A 52 5.84 -5.14 -10.26
N ALA A 53 5.27 -4.31 -11.12
CA ALA A 53 4.27 -4.72 -12.14
C ALA A 53 4.91 -5.26 -13.43
N SER A 54 6.21 -5.33 -13.52
CA SER A 54 6.91 -5.76 -14.75
C SER A 54 7.99 -6.81 -14.52
N THR A 55 8.34 -7.10 -13.27
CA THR A 55 9.34 -8.10 -12.91
C THR A 55 8.80 -9.05 -11.84
N PRO A 56 9.31 -10.28 -11.75
CA PRO A 56 8.89 -11.25 -10.73
C PRO A 56 9.54 -10.98 -9.36
N PHE A 57 9.88 -9.71 -9.07
CA PHE A 57 10.61 -9.36 -7.85
C PHE A 57 9.80 -8.46 -6.95
N VAL A 58 9.92 -8.70 -5.64
CA VAL A 58 9.63 -7.72 -4.60
C VAL A 58 10.97 -7.20 -4.10
N TYR A 59 11.08 -5.90 -3.95
CA TYR A 59 12.28 -5.22 -3.47
C TYR A 59 12.09 -4.75 -2.04
N LYS A 60 13.20 -4.64 -1.29
CA LYS A 60 13.25 -3.95 0.00
C LYS A 60 14.31 -2.86 -0.01
N VAL A 61 14.04 -1.78 0.70
CA VAL A 61 14.97 -0.70 0.97
C VAL A 61 15.14 -0.63 2.48
N PRO A 62 16.33 -0.95 3.03
CA PRO A 62 16.57 -0.80 4.46
C PRO A 62 16.36 0.63 4.93
N ALA A 63 15.93 0.81 6.18
CA ALA A 63 15.74 2.13 6.76
C ALA A 63 16.99 3.01 6.62
N GLY A 64 16.82 4.22 6.10
CA GLY A 64 17.91 5.15 5.83
C GLY A 64 18.77 4.83 4.60
N SER A 65 18.49 3.73 3.89
CA SER A 65 19.14 3.40 2.61
C SER A 65 18.46 4.11 1.45
N THR A 66 19.19 4.32 0.36
CA THR A 66 18.66 4.72 -0.96
C THR A 66 18.84 3.61 -2.00
N VAL A 67 19.22 2.41 -1.56
CA VAL A 67 19.47 1.25 -2.43
C VAL A 67 18.39 0.22 -2.21
N ALA A 68 17.67 -0.13 -3.29
CA ALA A 68 16.71 -1.22 -3.30
C ALA A 68 17.40 -2.56 -3.59
N GLU A 69 17.11 -3.56 -2.79
CA GLU A 69 17.61 -4.92 -2.91
C GLU A 69 16.49 -5.88 -3.24
N LYS A 70 16.76 -6.95 -4.01
CA LYS A 70 15.75 -8.02 -4.20
C LYS A 70 15.47 -8.71 -2.88
N PHE A 71 14.20 -8.82 -2.55
CA PHE A 71 13.74 -9.46 -1.32
C PHE A 71 13.02 -10.79 -1.59
N ILE A 72 12.14 -10.81 -2.59
CA ILE A 72 11.45 -12.01 -3.04
C ILE A 72 11.71 -12.16 -4.53
N ASP A 73 11.99 -13.39 -4.95
CA ASP A 73 12.17 -13.78 -6.34
C ASP A 73 11.14 -14.86 -6.70
N ALA A 74 10.18 -14.51 -7.55
CA ALA A 74 9.15 -15.42 -8.06
C ALA A 74 9.42 -15.82 -9.52
N SER A 75 10.66 -15.75 -10.01
CA SER A 75 11.02 -16.13 -11.38
C SER A 75 10.65 -17.57 -11.72
N ALA A 76 10.66 -18.46 -10.73
CA ALA A 76 10.26 -19.86 -10.89
C ALA A 76 8.75 -20.09 -11.12
N GLU A 77 7.90 -19.07 -10.84
CA GLU A 77 6.44 -19.16 -11.00
C GLU A 77 5.99 -19.00 -12.46
N GLY A 78 6.89 -18.63 -13.34
CA GLY A 78 6.65 -18.51 -14.79
C GLY A 78 6.97 -17.13 -15.37
N PRO A 79 7.16 -17.06 -16.69
CA PRO A 79 7.50 -15.82 -17.35
C PRO A 79 6.38 -14.80 -17.26
N GLY A 80 6.74 -13.53 -17.05
CA GLY A 80 5.80 -12.43 -16.92
C GLY A 80 5.05 -12.39 -15.60
N THR A 81 5.46 -13.17 -14.59
CA THR A 81 4.97 -13.02 -13.20
C THR A 81 5.33 -11.63 -12.66
N PHE A 82 4.40 -11.02 -11.94
CA PHE A 82 4.56 -9.71 -11.32
C PHE A 82 3.68 -9.57 -10.07
N PHE A 83 3.81 -8.42 -9.38
CA PHE A 83 3.14 -8.19 -8.10
C PHE A 83 2.36 -6.88 -8.08
N PHE A 84 1.11 -6.96 -7.62
CA PHE A 84 0.27 -5.86 -7.17
C PHE A 84 0.14 -5.89 -5.65
N GLY A 85 -0.44 -4.87 -5.09
CA GLY A 85 -0.76 -4.78 -3.67
C GLY A 85 0.37 -5.19 -2.72
N MET A 86 0.75 -4.32 -1.81
CA MET A 86 1.72 -4.61 -0.76
C MET A 86 1.16 -4.14 0.58
N LEU A 87 1.17 -5.04 1.57
CA LEU A 87 0.77 -4.70 2.93
C LEU A 87 1.63 -5.44 3.95
N ALA A 88 2.36 -4.70 4.77
CA ALA A 88 3.10 -5.24 5.90
C ALA A 88 2.19 -5.41 7.11
N ASP A 89 1.89 -6.64 7.46
CA ASP A 89 1.19 -6.98 8.70
C ASP A 89 2.20 -7.35 9.79
N ALA A 90 2.56 -6.37 10.60
CA ALA A 90 3.48 -6.56 11.70
C ALA A 90 2.93 -7.52 12.77
N SER A 91 1.61 -7.60 12.93
CA SER A 91 0.98 -8.42 13.97
C SER A 91 1.12 -9.92 13.71
N SER A 92 1.10 -10.32 12.45
CA SER A 92 1.31 -11.71 12.01
C SER A 92 2.70 -11.96 11.43
N ASN A 93 3.58 -10.93 11.41
CA ASN A 93 4.87 -10.96 10.71
C ASN A 93 4.72 -11.42 9.25
N THR A 94 3.71 -10.87 8.54
CA THR A 94 3.41 -11.30 7.18
C THR A 94 3.42 -10.12 6.22
N LEU A 95 4.11 -10.27 5.09
CA LEU A 95 3.95 -9.43 3.93
C LEU A 95 2.87 -10.03 3.04
N TRP A 96 1.76 -9.32 2.88
CA TRP A 96 0.70 -9.67 1.95
C TRP A 96 0.94 -9.03 0.59
N THR A 97 0.73 -9.80 -0.48
CA THR A 97 0.84 -9.28 -1.86
C THR A 97 -0.06 -10.08 -2.81
N CYS A 98 -0.45 -9.44 -3.91
CA CYS A 98 -1.11 -10.07 -5.06
C CYS A 98 -0.05 -10.50 -6.07
N GLN A 99 0.05 -11.79 -6.36
CA GLN A 99 0.89 -12.31 -7.44
C GLN A 99 0.03 -12.59 -8.66
N LEU A 100 0.44 -12.06 -9.81
CA LEU A 100 -0.23 -12.26 -11.09
C LEU A 100 0.73 -12.98 -12.03
N THR A 101 0.25 -14.10 -12.61
CA THR A 101 1.05 -14.91 -13.54
C THR A 101 0.26 -15.05 -14.83
N PRO A 102 0.77 -14.59 -16.00
CA PRO A 102 0.10 -14.77 -17.29
C PRO A 102 -0.09 -16.24 -17.64
N VAL A 103 -1.23 -16.56 -18.25
CA VAL A 103 -1.50 -17.89 -18.80
C VAL A 103 -0.98 -17.92 -20.24
N PRO A 104 0.04 -18.74 -20.54
CA PRO A 104 0.61 -18.80 -21.89
C PRO A 104 -0.41 -19.17 -22.96
N GLY A 105 -0.31 -18.53 -24.12
CA GLY A 105 -1.12 -18.87 -25.30
C GLY A 105 -2.56 -18.35 -25.27
N THR A 106 -2.94 -17.53 -24.28
CA THR A 106 -4.28 -16.91 -24.25
C THR A 106 -4.32 -15.56 -24.96
N THR A 107 -5.43 -15.28 -25.67
CA THR A 107 -5.67 -13.99 -26.34
C THR A 107 -7.13 -13.59 -26.10
N PRO A 108 -7.43 -12.49 -25.39
CA PRO A 108 -6.49 -11.65 -24.64
C PRO A 108 -5.75 -12.44 -23.55
N VAL A 109 -4.63 -11.91 -23.08
CA VAL A 109 -3.81 -12.56 -22.05
C VAL A 109 -4.62 -12.69 -20.76
N GLN A 110 -4.92 -13.94 -20.39
CA GLN A 110 -5.50 -14.27 -19.09
C GLN A 110 -4.40 -14.36 -18.02
N ARG A 111 -4.79 -14.28 -16.75
CA ARG A 111 -3.87 -14.35 -15.61
C ARG A 111 -4.44 -15.24 -14.52
N HIS A 112 -3.57 -16.02 -13.92
CA HIS A 112 -3.84 -16.59 -12.61
C HIS A 112 -3.42 -15.57 -11.57
N THR A 113 -4.30 -15.25 -10.63
CA THR A 113 -3.97 -14.37 -9.52
C THR A 113 -4.09 -15.08 -8.19
N ALA A 114 -3.15 -14.80 -7.31
CA ALA A 114 -3.07 -15.40 -5.99
C ALA A 114 -2.76 -14.34 -4.93
N LEU A 115 -3.47 -14.42 -3.82
CA LEU A 115 -3.01 -13.84 -2.58
C LEU A 115 -1.78 -14.63 -2.10
N ARG A 116 -0.71 -13.92 -1.80
CA ARG A 116 0.52 -14.49 -1.23
C ARG A 116 0.79 -13.87 0.13
N GLY A 117 1.16 -14.71 1.08
CA GLY A 117 1.75 -14.30 2.33
C GLY A 117 3.21 -14.75 2.38
N PHE A 118 4.11 -13.84 2.74
CA PHE A 118 5.52 -14.12 2.98
C PHE A 118 5.89 -13.71 4.40
N ASP A 119 6.89 -14.32 4.98
CA ASP A 119 7.47 -13.83 6.22
C ASP A 119 8.08 -12.44 5.99
N LEU A 120 7.64 -11.47 6.79
CA LEU A 120 7.98 -10.05 6.61
C LEU A 120 9.47 -9.76 6.79
N THR A 121 10.17 -10.61 7.54
CA THR A 121 11.61 -10.46 7.83
C THR A 121 12.48 -11.18 6.80
N THR A 122 12.13 -12.43 6.47
CA THR A 122 12.97 -13.33 5.68
C THR A 122 12.55 -13.46 4.22
N GLY A 123 11.30 -13.08 3.86
CA GLY A 123 10.73 -13.31 2.54
C GLY A 123 10.31 -14.76 2.27
N THR A 124 10.36 -15.64 3.30
CA THR A 124 9.96 -17.05 3.15
C THR A 124 8.46 -17.15 2.89
N PRO A 125 7.99 -17.98 1.91
CA PRO A 125 6.57 -18.17 1.67
C PRO A 125 5.83 -18.76 2.88
N LYS A 126 4.66 -18.18 3.21
CA LYS A 126 3.77 -18.61 4.31
C LYS A 126 2.41 -19.08 3.82
N LEU A 127 1.87 -18.39 2.81
CA LEU A 127 0.53 -18.66 2.29
C LEU A 127 0.48 -18.43 0.79
N ARG A 128 -0.32 -19.26 0.12
CA ARG A 128 -0.82 -19.05 -1.24
C ARG A 128 -2.30 -19.42 -1.27
N TRP A 129 -3.13 -18.49 -1.71
CA TRP A 129 -4.53 -18.73 -1.99
C TRP A 129 -4.86 -18.17 -3.37
N ASN A 130 -5.24 -19.05 -4.31
CA ASN A 130 -5.62 -18.63 -5.65
C ASN A 130 -7.03 -18.04 -5.60
N LEU A 131 -7.24 -16.87 -6.18
CA LEU A 131 -8.56 -16.29 -6.28
C LEU A 131 -9.46 -17.21 -7.11
N PRO A 132 -10.71 -17.44 -6.68
CA PRO A 132 -11.62 -18.33 -7.39
C PRO A 132 -12.20 -17.66 -8.66
N GLY A 133 -12.47 -18.50 -9.67
CA GLY A 133 -13.04 -18.06 -10.95
C GLY A 133 -11.99 -17.56 -11.93
N ASP A 134 -12.49 -17.12 -13.09
CA ASP A 134 -11.68 -16.66 -14.20
C ASP A 134 -11.56 -15.13 -14.22
N ASN A 135 -10.58 -14.60 -14.91
CA ASN A 135 -10.38 -13.17 -15.16
C ASN A 135 -10.29 -12.32 -13.86
N ASN A 136 -9.95 -12.93 -12.74
CA ASN A 136 -9.77 -12.22 -11.48
C ASN A 136 -8.49 -11.36 -11.49
N THR A 137 -8.53 -10.28 -10.71
CA THR A 137 -7.37 -9.41 -10.50
C THR A 137 -7.31 -9.02 -9.03
N CYS A 138 -6.56 -9.80 -8.24
CA CYS A 138 -6.16 -9.39 -6.90
C CYS A 138 -5.37 -8.10 -6.99
N ASN A 139 -5.77 -7.08 -6.22
CA ASN A 139 -5.16 -5.74 -6.36
C ASN A 139 -4.64 -5.17 -5.04
N ASP A 140 -5.47 -4.71 -4.14
CA ASP A 140 -5.03 -4.05 -2.91
C ASP A 140 -5.64 -4.67 -1.65
N PHE A 141 -5.17 -4.25 -0.47
CA PHE A 141 -5.49 -4.85 0.82
C PHE A 141 -5.77 -3.85 1.92
N ALA A 142 -6.63 -4.25 2.86
CA ALA A 142 -6.76 -3.58 4.15
C ALA A 142 -6.90 -4.61 5.28
N ILE A 143 -6.33 -4.32 6.44
CA ILE A 143 -6.62 -5.07 7.67
C ILE A 143 -7.78 -4.39 8.38
N GLY A 144 -8.85 -5.15 8.62
CA GLY A 144 -10.05 -4.67 9.31
C GLY A 144 -9.90 -4.58 10.84
N PRO A 145 -10.86 -3.94 11.50
CA PRO A 145 -10.94 -3.92 12.97
C PRO A 145 -11.03 -5.32 13.59
N ASP A 146 -11.55 -6.28 12.84
CA ASP A 146 -11.66 -7.71 13.17
C ASP A 146 -10.35 -8.49 12.92
N LYS A 147 -9.27 -7.80 12.53
CA LYS A 147 -7.95 -8.34 12.17
C LYS A 147 -7.97 -9.26 10.94
N ALA A 148 -9.06 -9.30 10.18
CA ALA A 148 -9.10 -9.98 8.90
C ALA A 148 -8.46 -9.12 7.81
N LEU A 149 -7.92 -9.77 6.78
CA LEU A 149 -7.43 -9.12 5.58
C LEU A 149 -8.58 -9.03 4.56
N TYR A 150 -8.83 -7.83 4.04
CA TYR A 150 -9.80 -7.57 2.98
C TYR A 150 -9.03 -7.34 1.68
N ILE A 151 -9.50 -7.95 0.59
CA ILE A 151 -8.77 -8.08 -0.68
C ILE A 151 -9.68 -7.65 -1.81
N THR A 152 -9.26 -6.72 -2.65
CA THR A 152 -10.02 -6.31 -3.84
C THR A 152 -9.75 -7.24 -5.02
N ASP A 153 -10.82 -7.58 -5.77
CA ASP A 153 -10.77 -8.20 -7.08
C ASP A 153 -11.35 -7.22 -8.11
N THR A 154 -10.46 -6.50 -8.78
CA THR A 154 -10.82 -5.39 -9.66
C THR A 154 -11.75 -5.79 -10.80
N ASN A 155 -11.50 -6.95 -11.42
CA ASN A 155 -12.21 -7.38 -12.61
C ASN A 155 -13.56 -8.07 -12.32
N ASN A 156 -13.68 -8.69 -11.14
CA ASN A 156 -14.88 -9.46 -10.80
C ASN A 156 -15.82 -8.76 -9.83
N SER A 157 -15.59 -7.47 -9.54
CA SER A 157 -16.49 -6.68 -8.68
C SER A 157 -16.63 -7.24 -7.27
N LYS A 158 -15.56 -7.84 -6.71
CA LYS A 158 -15.59 -8.58 -5.46
C LYS A 158 -14.61 -8.03 -4.44
N ILE A 159 -14.98 -8.19 -3.20
CA ILE A 159 -14.07 -8.09 -2.06
C ILE A 159 -14.09 -9.44 -1.37
N TYR A 160 -12.92 -10.00 -1.13
CA TYR A 160 -12.74 -11.19 -0.30
C TYR A 160 -12.28 -10.80 1.09
N ARG A 161 -12.53 -11.68 2.05
CA ARG A 161 -12.09 -11.54 3.44
C ARG A 161 -11.34 -12.80 3.85
N LEU A 162 -10.10 -12.65 4.28
CA LEU A 162 -9.31 -13.71 4.88
C LEU A 162 -9.34 -13.53 6.41
N PRO A 163 -10.07 -14.37 7.16
CA PRO A 163 -10.07 -14.31 8.61
C PRO A 163 -8.66 -14.49 9.17
N ASN A 164 -8.37 -13.85 10.30
CA ASN A 164 -7.08 -13.95 10.94
C ASN A 164 -6.72 -15.42 11.24
N GLY A 165 -5.55 -15.86 10.76
CA GLY A 165 -5.07 -17.25 10.92
C GLY A 165 -5.69 -18.27 9.96
N ALA A 166 -6.61 -17.87 9.08
CA ALA A 166 -7.17 -18.77 8.06
C ALA A 166 -6.19 -18.99 6.90
N SER A 167 -6.36 -20.10 6.19
CA SER A 167 -5.57 -20.45 4.99
C SER A 167 -6.26 -20.13 3.68
N SER A 168 -7.53 -19.72 3.72
CA SER A 168 -8.34 -19.35 2.55
C SER A 168 -9.27 -18.20 2.87
N ALA A 169 -9.48 -17.32 1.88
CA ALA A 169 -10.42 -16.24 2.01
C ALA A 169 -11.84 -16.69 1.58
N GLU A 170 -12.83 -15.95 2.05
CA GLU A 170 -14.24 -16.07 1.73
C GLU A 170 -14.74 -14.86 0.96
N LEU A 171 -15.82 -15.00 0.20
CA LEU A 171 -16.46 -13.86 -0.45
C LEU A 171 -17.10 -12.97 0.63
N PHE A 172 -16.65 -11.72 0.69
CA PHE A 172 -17.20 -10.73 1.62
C PHE A 172 -18.33 -9.90 0.98
N LEU A 173 -18.09 -9.43 -0.24
CA LEU A 173 -19.05 -8.63 -0.99
C LEU A 173 -18.85 -8.82 -2.49
N GLU A 174 -19.97 -8.96 -3.22
CA GLU A 174 -20.02 -8.87 -4.67
C GLU A 174 -21.10 -7.85 -5.05
N HIS A 175 -20.72 -6.81 -5.81
CA HIS A 175 -21.68 -5.79 -6.23
C HIS A 175 -21.21 -5.12 -7.52
N ARG A 176 -22.12 -4.90 -8.48
CA ARG A 176 -21.78 -4.33 -9.81
C ARG A 176 -21.03 -2.99 -9.78
N ALA A 177 -21.28 -2.14 -8.77
CA ALA A 177 -20.58 -0.86 -8.61
C ALA A 177 -19.08 -1.05 -8.29
N LEU A 178 -18.68 -2.25 -7.89
CA LEU A 178 -17.29 -2.57 -7.54
C LEU A 178 -16.46 -3.03 -8.75
N TYR A 179 -17.03 -3.06 -9.98
CA TYR A 179 -16.23 -3.33 -11.18
C TYR A 179 -15.22 -2.20 -11.38
N GLY A 180 -13.94 -2.53 -11.30
CA GLY A 180 -12.85 -1.55 -11.35
C GLY A 180 -12.40 -1.03 -9.98
N ILE A 181 -12.79 -1.67 -8.86
CA ILE A 181 -12.25 -1.31 -7.54
C ILE A 181 -10.76 -1.58 -7.48
N ASP A 182 -10.05 -0.72 -6.76
CA ASP A 182 -8.61 -0.78 -6.61
C ASP A 182 -8.22 -0.62 -5.13
N GLY A 183 -7.87 0.57 -4.71
CA GLY A 183 -7.47 0.86 -3.33
C GLY A 183 -8.59 0.60 -2.32
N ILE A 184 -8.22 0.01 -1.19
CA ILE A 184 -9.12 -0.36 -0.10
C ILE A 184 -8.49 0.02 1.24
N THR A 185 -9.28 0.59 2.16
CA THR A 185 -8.79 0.92 3.51
C THR A 185 -9.94 1.05 4.51
N PHE A 186 -9.61 0.91 5.78
CA PHE A 186 -10.53 1.25 6.87
C PHE A 186 -10.21 2.63 7.44
N LEU A 187 -11.24 3.45 7.60
CA LEU A 187 -11.15 4.72 8.31
C LEU A 187 -12.26 4.79 9.37
N ASN A 188 -11.89 4.92 10.64
CA ASN A 188 -12.80 4.97 11.77
C ASN A 188 -13.84 3.81 11.81
N GLY A 189 -13.40 2.60 11.43
CA GLY A 189 -14.23 1.40 11.40
C GLY A 189 -15.09 1.23 10.15
N THR A 190 -15.15 2.21 9.26
CA THR A 190 -15.83 2.12 7.96
C THR A 190 -14.87 1.68 6.88
N LEU A 191 -15.29 0.74 6.04
CA LEU A 191 -14.54 0.29 4.88
C LEU A 191 -14.76 1.24 3.70
N TYR A 192 -13.67 1.73 3.10
CA TYR A 192 -13.69 2.56 1.90
C TYR A 192 -12.96 1.85 0.76
N VAL A 193 -13.49 1.98 -0.45
CA VAL A 193 -12.86 1.54 -1.69
C VAL A 193 -12.96 2.64 -2.75
N ASN A 194 -11.91 2.82 -3.53
CA ASN A 194 -11.98 3.65 -4.72
C ASN A 194 -12.15 2.78 -5.98
N ASN A 195 -12.46 3.42 -7.09
CA ASN A 195 -12.68 2.74 -8.37
C ASN A 195 -11.90 3.44 -9.48
N VAL A 196 -10.89 2.75 -10.00
CA VAL A 196 -9.97 3.30 -11.00
C VAL A 196 -10.65 3.53 -12.37
N PHE A 197 -11.72 2.80 -12.68
CA PHE A 197 -12.42 2.94 -13.96
C PHE A 197 -13.48 4.05 -13.93
N SER A 198 -14.25 4.15 -12.83
CA SER A 198 -15.33 5.13 -12.72
C SER A 198 -14.94 6.41 -11.98
N ASN A 199 -13.76 6.45 -11.33
CA ASN A 199 -13.29 7.56 -10.50
C ASN A 199 -14.15 7.84 -9.24
N ASN A 200 -14.88 6.85 -8.75
CA ASN A 200 -15.71 6.95 -7.56
C ASN A 200 -14.95 6.55 -6.30
N LEU A 201 -15.45 7.03 -5.19
CA LEU A 201 -15.14 6.57 -3.84
C LEU A 201 -16.42 6.00 -3.23
N TYR A 202 -16.36 4.79 -2.67
CA TYR A 202 -17.49 4.16 -1.99
C TYR A 202 -17.14 3.93 -0.53
N SER A 203 -18.12 4.09 0.36
CA SER A 203 -18.13 3.49 1.69
C SER A 203 -18.97 2.22 1.67
N ILE A 204 -18.53 1.22 2.44
CA ILE A 204 -19.23 -0.06 2.60
C ILE A 204 -19.56 -0.20 4.08
N PRO A 205 -20.83 -0.03 4.47
CA PRO A 205 -21.26 -0.27 5.84
C PRO A 205 -21.05 -1.74 6.22
N ILE A 206 -20.63 -1.99 7.45
CA ILE A 206 -20.51 -3.35 8.00
C ILE A 206 -21.39 -3.38 9.25
N ASP A 207 -22.33 -4.31 9.31
CA ASP A 207 -23.23 -4.45 10.45
C ASP A 207 -22.52 -5.08 11.68
N ALA A 208 -23.22 -5.14 12.79
CA ALA A 208 -22.69 -5.69 14.04
C ALA A 208 -22.33 -7.20 13.95
N ASN A 209 -22.83 -7.91 12.93
CA ASN A 209 -22.50 -9.31 12.67
C ASN A 209 -21.35 -9.47 11.67
N GLY A 210 -20.73 -8.35 11.24
CA GLY A 210 -19.65 -8.34 10.28
C GLY A 210 -20.08 -8.49 8.82
N LYS A 211 -21.39 -8.34 8.51
CA LYS A 211 -21.90 -8.47 7.15
C LYS A 211 -21.85 -7.12 6.42
N ALA A 212 -21.37 -7.16 5.17
CA ALA A 212 -21.35 -5.99 4.29
C ALA A 212 -22.78 -5.54 3.89
N GLY A 213 -23.00 -4.23 3.95
CA GLY A 213 -24.11 -3.57 3.31
C GLY A 213 -23.83 -3.22 1.85
N GLN A 214 -24.75 -2.47 1.22
CA GLN A 214 -24.55 -1.98 -0.14
C GLN A 214 -23.49 -0.88 -0.17
N PRO A 215 -22.66 -0.81 -1.23
CA PRO A 215 -21.75 0.32 -1.44
C PRO A 215 -22.53 1.63 -1.54
N VAL A 216 -22.11 2.63 -0.79
CA VAL A 216 -22.64 3.99 -0.81
C VAL A 216 -21.65 4.89 -1.53
N ASP A 217 -22.08 5.55 -2.60
CA ASP A 217 -21.25 6.50 -3.35
C ASP A 217 -21.00 7.76 -2.52
N ILE A 218 -19.75 8.17 -2.41
CA ILE A 218 -19.31 9.38 -1.70
C ILE A 218 -19.20 10.52 -2.71
N TRP A 219 -20.07 11.52 -2.59
CA TRP A 219 -19.97 12.71 -3.41
C TRP A 219 -18.74 13.53 -3.03
N MET A 220 -17.87 13.83 -4.00
CA MET A 220 -16.65 14.61 -3.81
C MET A 220 -16.82 16.01 -4.41
N ASP A 221 -16.38 17.05 -3.69
CA ASP A 221 -16.41 18.45 -4.13
C ASP A 221 -15.48 18.73 -5.33
N GLN A 222 -14.48 17.88 -5.53
CA GLN A 222 -13.61 17.86 -6.70
C GLN A 222 -13.41 16.42 -7.17
N PRO A 223 -13.36 16.16 -8.48
CA PRO A 223 -13.14 14.81 -9.01
C PRO A 223 -11.70 14.36 -8.74
N ILE A 224 -11.54 13.10 -8.36
CA ILE A 224 -10.28 12.37 -8.45
C ILE A 224 -10.20 11.70 -9.83
N LYS A 225 -8.99 11.35 -10.32
CA LYS A 225 -8.84 10.81 -11.66
C LYS A 225 -7.90 9.60 -11.70
N GLY A 226 -8.47 8.45 -12.05
CA GLY A 226 -7.77 7.17 -12.01
C GLY A 226 -7.23 6.89 -10.60
N PRO A 227 -8.09 6.91 -9.54
CA PRO A 227 -7.63 6.60 -8.20
C PRO A 227 -7.18 5.14 -8.14
N ASP A 228 -6.00 4.93 -7.60
CA ASP A 228 -5.29 3.66 -7.48
C ASP A 228 -5.12 3.35 -5.98
N GLY A 229 -3.95 3.01 -5.50
CA GLY A 229 -3.75 2.69 -4.09
C GLY A 229 -4.23 3.77 -3.11
N MET A 230 -4.85 3.34 -2.02
CA MET A 230 -5.43 4.21 -1.00
C MET A 230 -5.08 3.74 0.41
N ARG A 231 -4.76 4.67 1.31
CA ARG A 231 -4.51 4.40 2.74
C ARG A 231 -5.18 5.43 3.63
N ALA A 232 -5.53 5.03 4.84
CA ALA A 232 -6.04 5.94 5.87
C ALA A 232 -4.89 6.46 6.75
N ALA A 233 -4.87 7.76 7.01
CA ALA A 233 -3.95 8.39 7.95
C ALA A 233 -4.57 9.66 8.54
N ASN A 234 -4.33 9.91 9.81
CA ASN A 234 -4.74 11.14 10.51
C ASN A 234 -6.23 11.49 10.32
N GLY A 235 -7.10 10.47 10.32
CA GLY A 235 -8.55 10.67 10.14
C GLY A 235 -9.00 11.01 8.72
N LYS A 236 -8.13 10.84 7.72
CA LYS A 236 -8.37 11.14 6.30
C LYS A 236 -7.93 9.97 5.42
N LEU A 237 -8.35 9.98 4.15
CA LEU A 237 -7.89 9.06 3.14
C LEU A 237 -6.80 9.73 2.30
N LEU A 238 -5.72 9.02 2.04
CA LEU A 238 -4.68 9.37 1.08
C LEU A 238 -4.91 8.54 -0.17
N VAL A 239 -4.87 9.15 -1.36
CA VAL A 239 -5.13 8.49 -2.64
C VAL A 239 -4.05 8.85 -3.64
N ALA A 240 -3.51 7.83 -4.32
CA ALA A 240 -2.71 8.00 -5.52
C ALA A 240 -3.65 8.13 -6.72
N GLU A 241 -3.53 9.21 -7.48
CA GLU A 241 -4.29 9.42 -8.71
C GLU A 241 -3.41 9.12 -9.93
N ASN A 242 -3.43 7.88 -10.37
CA ASN A 242 -2.68 7.39 -11.52
C ASN A 242 -2.97 8.20 -12.79
N GLY A 243 -4.25 8.51 -13.02
CA GLY A 243 -4.71 9.19 -14.23
C GLY A 243 -4.41 10.69 -14.29
N SER A 244 -4.10 11.34 -13.16
CA SER A 244 -3.79 12.77 -13.08
C SER A 244 -2.37 13.10 -12.64
N GLY A 245 -1.60 12.09 -12.16
CA GLY A 245 -0.26 12.31 -11.63
C GLY A 245 -0.25 13.04 -10.30
N LYS A 246 -1.27 12.82 -9.46
CA LYS A 246 -1.49 13.56 -8.20
C LYS A 246 -1.51 12.63 -7.00
N ILE A 247 -1.29 13.21 -5.83
CA ILE A 247 -1.65 12.63 -4.54
C ILE A 247 -2.66 13.56 -3.90
N SER A 248 -3.79 13.00 -3.48
CA SER A 248 -4.89 13.72 -2.86
C SER A 248 -5.17 13.22 -1.45
N VAL A 249 -5.59 14.15 -0.60
CA VAL A 249 -6.17 13.89 0.72
C VAL A 249 -7.68 14.07 0.61
N ILE A 250 -8.43 13.07 1.05
CA ILE A 250 -9.90 13.11 1.06
C ILE A 250 -10.38 13.13 2.51
N THR A 251 -11.14 14.16 2.87
CA THR A 251 -11.79 14.28 4.17
C THR A 251 -13.27 13.95 3.99
N VAL A 252 -13.70 12.83 4.62
CA VAL A 252 -15.07 12.32 4.47
C VAL A 252 -15.98 12.88 5.58
N HIS A 253 -17.19 13.29 5.19
CA HIS A 253 -18.23 13.81 6.05
C HIS A 253 -19.59 13.17 5.67
N GLY A 254 -19.90 12.01 6.24
CA GLY A 254 -21.08 11.22 5.86
C GLY A 254 -20.95 10.67 4.44
N ASP A 255 -21.88 11.06 3.56
CA ASP A 255 -21.93 10.70 2.13
C ASP A 255 -21.23 11.74 1.22
N LYS A 256 -20.52 12.70 1.81
CA LYS A 256 -19.77 13.75 1.11
C LYS A 256 -18.32 13.76 1.50
N ALA A 257 -17.48 14.31 0.63
CA ALA A 257 -16.06 14.49 0.92
C ALA A 257 -15.51 15.74 0.26
N SER A 258 -14.48 16.31 0.90
CA SER A 258 -13.62 17.34 0.29
C SER A 258 -12.30 16.71 -0.13
N VAL A 259 -11.81 17.12 -1.31
CA VAL A 259 -10.57 16.65 -1.90
C VAL A 259 -9.54 17.78 -1.89
N THR A 260 -8.33 17.50 -1.42
CA THR A 260 -7.21 18.44 -1.41
C THR A 260 -6.00 17.79 -2.05
N VAL A 261 -5.51 18.34 -3.15
CA VAL A 261 -4.27 17.90 -3.80
C VAL A 261 -3.08 18.35 -2.97
N ILE A 262 -2.20 17.41 -2.61
CA ILE A 262 -0.99 17.67 -1.80
C ILE A 262 0.31 17.51 -2.58
N LYS A 263 0.26 16.85 -3.74
CA LYS A 263 1.39 16.67 -4.66
C LYS A 263 0.90 16.52 -6.09
N GLU A 264 1.63 17.13 -7.03
CA GLU A 264 1.35 17.04 -8.48
C GLU A 264 2.65 16.72 -9.25
N GLY A 265 2.49 16.42 -10.55
CA GLY A 265 3.59 16.23 -11.48
C GLY A 265 4.28 14.87 -11.37
N LEU A 266 3.62 13.90 -10.73
CA LEU A 266 4.12 12.52 -10.64
C LEU A 266 3.84 11.77 -11.95
N LYS A 267 4.71 10.81 -12.27
CA LYS A 267 4.55 9.94 -13.44
C LYS A 267 3.86 8.65 -13.03
N THR A 268 2.54 8.61 -13.20
CA THR A 268 1.73 7.42 -12.91
C THR A 268 1.92 6.95 -11.45
N PRO A 269 1.54 7.74 -10.44
CA PRO A 269 1.57 7.28 -9.06
C PRO A 269 0.51 6.20 -8.85
N THR A 270 0.89 5.06 -8.26
CA THR A 270 0.01 3.89 -8.11
C THR A 270 -0.27 3.54 -6.65
N ALA A 271 0.58 3.94 -5.73
CA ALA A 271 0.36 3.66 -4.31
C ALA A 271 0.83 4.80 -3.42
N VAL A 272 0.21 4.89 -2.26
CA VAL A 272 0.61 5.76 -1.14
C VAL A 272 0.71 4.92 0.13
N GLU A 273 1.72 5.20 0.96
CA GLU A 273 1.87 4.55 2.25
C GLU A 273 2.32 5.55 3.31
N PRO A 274 1.48 5.84 4.30
CA PRO A 274 1.83 6.72 5.41
C PRO A 274 2.82 6.03 6.36
N ALA A 275 3.91 6.73 6.71
CA ALA A 275 4.91 6.25 7.65
C ALA A 275 5.43 7.41 8.50
N ALA A 276 5.02 7.48 9.75
CA ALA A 276 5.32 8.58 10.66
C ALA A 276 4.98 9.95 10.02
N ASP A 277 5.98 10.82 9.85
CA ASP A 277 5.81 12.17 9.29
C ASP A 277 5.97 12.21 7.75
N THR A 278 5.89 11.06 7.09
CA THR A 278 6.19 10.92 5.66
C THR A 278 5.09 10.11 4.95
N ILE A 279 4.83 10.44 3.70
CA ILE A 279 4.06 9.60 2.77
C ILE A 279 5.03 9.07 1.72
N TRP A 280 5.13 7.76 1.61
CA TRP A 280 5.80 7.09 0.51
C TRP A 280 4.84 6.91 -0.67
N ILE A 281 5.34 7.02 -1.89
CA ILE A 281 4.59 6.98 -3.14
C ILE A 281 5.31 6.06 -4.11
N ALA A 282 4.61 5.08 -4.69
CA ALA A 282 5.11 4.34 -5.83
C ALA A 282 4.88 5.18 -7.10
N GLU A 283 5.94 5.62 -7.75
CA GLU A 283 5.90 6.36 -9.01
C GLU A 283 6.24 5.41 -10.16
N ARG A 284 5.24 4.67 -10.61
CA ARG A 284 5.37 3.56 -11.57
C ARG A 284 6.04 3.99 -12.87
N GLY A 285 5.60 5.11 -13.45
CA GLY A 285 6.13 5.63 -14.71
C GLY A 285 7.56 6.16 -14.64
N ALA A 286 8.09 6.36 -13.42
CA ALA A 286 9.48 6.77 -13.20
C ALA A 286 10.38 5.64 -12.68
N GLY A 287 9.81 4.48 -12.33
CA GLY A 287 10.56 3.36 -11.75
C GLY A 287 11.05 3.63 -10.32
N LYS A 288 10.34 4.48 -9.55
CA LYS A 288 10.83 5.02 -8.29
C LYS A 288 9.84 4.87 -7.14
N ALA A 289 10.36 4.86 -5.93
CA ALA A 289 9.64 5.23 -4.72
C ALA A 289 10.09 6.63 -4.30
N VAL A 290 9.14 7.54 -4.14
CA VAL A 290 9.41 8.90 -3.70
C VAL A 290 8.72 9.18 -2.38
N SER A 291 9.22 10.11 -1.57
CA SER A 291 8.57 10.49 -0.33
C SER A 291 8.27 11.98 -0.27
N ILE A 292 7.18 12.32 0.40
CA ILE A 292 6.79 13.69 0.72
C ILE A 292 6.46 13.79 2.20
N PRO A 293 6.57 14.98 2.82
CA PRO A 293 6.11 15.16 4.20
C PRO A 293 4.60 14.89 4.34
N MET A 294 4.21 14.31 5.48
CA MET A 294 2.81 14.20 5.85
C MET A 294 2.20 15.58 6.04
N PRO A 295 1.07 15.93 5.42
CA PRO A 295 0.41 17.20 5.68
C PRO A 295 -0.08 17.26 7.14
N LYS A 296 0.03 18.44 7.71
CA LYS A 296 -0.41 18.73 9.10
C LYS A 296 -1.92 18.75 9.21
#